data_56a4055bee694e0c9f5a3d306159e749
#
_entry.id   56a4055bee694e0c9f5a3d306159e749
#
_cell.length_a   1.000
_cell.length_b   1.000
_cell.length_c   1.000
_cell.angle_alpha   90.00
_cell.angle_beta   90.00
_cell.angle_gamma   90.00
#
_symmetry.space_group_name_H-M   'P 1'
#
loop_
_entity.id
_entity.type
_entity.pdbx_description
1 polymer ?
#
loop_
_entity_poly.entity_id
_entity_poly.type
_entity_poly.pdbx_seq_one_letter_code
_entity_poly.pdbx_strand_id
1 'polypeptide(L)'
;MKKQIFTLLCACLMSGMLFAQSTWFNDKDLALTGVYYYPEHWDESQWERDFKQMHDLGFEFTHFAEFAWAQLEPEEGKFDFAWLDKAVALADKYKLKVVMCTSTATPPVWLSRKYPEILIKYEDGTLLDHGARQHASFASPRYRELSYKMIEKLAQHYGNDPRIVGWQLDNEPAVQFDYNQAAEVAFRDFLRN
;
A
#
# COMPACT_ATOMS: atom_id res chain seq x y z
N MET A 1 23.21 48.32 -23.26
CA MET A 1 22.45 47.91 -22.08
C MET A 1 21.17 47.10 -22.43
N LYS A 2 20.28 47.55 -23.32
CA LYS A 2 19.01 46.82 -23.63
C LYS A 2 19.21 45.42 -24.25
N LYS A 3 20.25 45.19 -25.08
CA LYS A 3 20.54 43.87 -25.68
C LYS A 3 21.07 42.85 -24.67
N GLN A 4 21.82 43.25 -23.67
CA GLN A 4 22.36 42.36 -22.66
C GLN A 4 21.26 41.89 -21.66
N ILE A 5 20.28 42.78 -21.37
CA ILE A 5 19.14 42.41 -20.51
C ILE A 5 18.25 41.39 -21.19
N PHE A 6 18.06 41.51 -22.51
CA PHE A 6 17.24 40.54 -23.27
C PHE A 6 17.90 39.16 -23.35
N THR A 7 19.22 39.08 -23.49
CA THR A 7 19.96 37.81 -23.50
C THR A 7 19.94 37.14 -22.12
N LEU A 8 20.00 37.92 -21.03
CA LEU A 8 19.91 37.39 -19.69
C LEU A 8 18.51 36.87 -19.36
N LEU A 9 17.46 37.55 -19.85
CA LEU A 9 16.07 37.13 -19.67
C LEU A 9 15.76 35.80 -20.43
N CYS A 10 16.28 35.68 -21.66
CA CYS A 10 16.16 34.43 -22.42
C CYS A 10 16.95 33.26 -21.79
N ALA A 11 18.12 33.51 -21.20
CA ALA A 11 18.89 32.50 -20.50
C ALA A 11 18.18 32.02 -19.20
N CYS A 12 17.52 32.95 -18.47
CA CYS A 12 16.72 32.59 -17.30
C CYS A 12 15.43 31.82 -17.65
N LEU A 13 14.83 32.07 -18.82
CA LEU A 13 13.66 31.33 -19.30
C LEU A 13 14.03 29.92 -19.80
N MET A 14 15.24 29.72 -20.32
CA MET A 14 15.72 28.41 -20.74
C MET A 14 16.20 27.54 -19.57
N SER A 15 16.64 28.12 -18.45
CA SER A 15 17.02 27.37 -17.25
C SER A 15 15.83 26.88 -16.42
N GLY A 16 14.60 27.35 -16.69
CA GLY A 16 13.37 26.88 -16.03
C GLY A 16 12.75 25.63 -16.63
N MET A 17 13.30 25.10 -17.74
CA MET A 17 12.85 23.85 -18.34
C MET A 17 13.80 22.67 -18.07
N LEU A 18 14.41 22.66 -16.92
CA LEU A 18 14.85 21.38 -16.36
C LEU A 18 13.58 20.68 -15.86
N PHE A 19 12.88 20.03 -16.77
CA PHE A 19 11.97 18.96 -16.40
C PHE A 19 12.79 18.03 -15.53
N ALA A 20 12.43 17.92 -14.26
CA ALA A 20 12.84 16.80 -13.47
C ALA A 20 12.33 15.56 -14.20
N GLN A 21 13.15 15.00 -15.08
CA GLN A 21 12.86 13.66 -15.61
C GLN A 21 12.78 12.79 -14.38
N SER A 22 11.57 12.38 -14.05
CA SER A 22 11.35 11.34 -13.09
C SER A 22 12.11 10.12 -13.59
N THR A 23 13.24 9.81 -12.97
CA THR A 23 14.00 8.61 -13.28
C THR A 23 13.29 7.33 -12.82
N TRP A 24 12.10 7.48 -12.22
CA TRP A 24 11.29 6.39 -11.68
C TRP A 24 10.55 5.61 -12.75
N PHE A 25 10.17 6.27 -13.85
CA PHE A 25 9.51 5.63 -14.99
C PHE A 25 10.19 6.08 -16.27
N ASN A 26 10.51 5.13 -17.14
CA ASN A 26 10.92 5.42 -18.50
C ASN A 26 9.69 5.90 -19.29
N ASP A 27 9.85 6.78 -20.29
CA ASP A 27 8.74 7.25 -21.15
C ASP A 27 7.98 6.08 -21.81
N LYS A 28 8.61 4.91 -21.95
CA LYS A 28 7.99 3.67 -22.43
C LYS A 28 7.04 3.03 -21.42
N ASP A 29 7.16 3.39 -20.14
CA ASP A 29 6.43 2.79 -19.03
C ASP A 29 5.24 3.67 -18.58
N LEU A 30 4.94 4.75 -19.33
CA LEU A 30 3.84 5.68 -19.01
C LEU A 30 2.42 5.11 -19.23
N ALA A 31 2.30 3.96 -19.88
CA ALA A 31 1.03 3.29 -20.14
C ALA A 31 1.12 1.79 -19.85
N LEU A 32 1.58 1.44 -18.64
CA LEU A 32 1.63 0.05 -18.20
C LEU A 32 0.21 -0.49 -18.01
N THR A 33 -0.03 -1.69 -18.50
CA THR A 33 -1.25 -2.45 -18.25
C THR A 33 -1.00 -3.49 -17.18
N GLY A 34 -1.85 -3.53 -16.16
CA GLY A 34 -1.71 -4.47 -15.08
C GLY A 34 -3.03 -5.01 -14.57
N VAL A 35 -2.94 -5.98 -13.68
CA VAL A 35 -4.09 -6.64 -13.07
C VAL A 35 -3.83 -6.89 -11.60
N TYR A 36 -4.87 -6.74 -10.77
CA TYR A 36 -4.81 -7.17 -9.39
C TYR A 36 -4.77 -8.70 -9.32
N TYR A 37 -3.88 -9.22 -8.52
CA TYR A 37 -3.82 -10.64 -8.17
C TYR A 37 -3.58 -10.78 -6.67
N TYR A 38 -4.23 -11.72 -6.06
CA TYR A 38 -4.19 -11.96 -4.62
C TYR A 38 -3.59 -13.35 -4.35
N PRO A 39 -2.25 -13.51 -4.37
CA PRO A 39 -1.62 -14.81 -4.09
C PRO A 39 -2.10 -15.39 -2.76
N GLU A 40 -2.37 -14.53 -1.79
CA GLU A 40 -2.91 -14.88 -0.47
C GLU A 40 -4.28 -15.56 -0.50
N HIS A 41 -5.02 -15.48 -1.64
CA HIS A 41 -6.35 -16.08 -1.80
C HIS A 41 -6.35 -17.34 -2.67
N TRP A 42 -5.23 -17.68 -3.31
CA TRP A 42 -5.13 -18.78 -4.24
C TRP A 42 -4.12 -19.83 -3.76
N ASP A 43 -4.39 -21.10 -4.08
CA ASP A 43 -3.43 -22.18 -3.85
C ASP A 43 -2.14 -21.93 -4.64
N GLU A 44 -0.98 -22.13 -4.01
CA GLU A 44 0.34 -21.89 -4.63
C GLU A 44 0.51 -22.66 -5.96
N SER A 45 -0.13 -23.84 -6.10
CA SER A 45 -0.07 -24.64 -7.33
C SER A 45 -0.71 -23.97 -8.55
N GLN A 46 -1.54 -22.94 -8.34
CA GLN A 46 -2.22 -22.21 -9.41
C GLN A 46 -1.42 -20.99 -9.87
N TRP A 47 -0.54 -20.45 -9.04
CA TRP A 47 0.14 -19.20 -9.29
C TRP A 47 0.93 -19.18 -10.60
N GLU A 48 1.67 -20.26 -10.90
CA GLU A 48 2.48 -20.32 -12.11
C GLU A 48 1.64 -20.25 -13.38
N ARG A 49 0.51 -20.94 -13.42
CA ARG A 49 -0.46 -20.86 -14.52
C ARG A 49 -0.96 -19.43 -14.69
N ASP A 50 -1.34 -18.80 -13.59
CA ASP A 50 -1.98 -17.50 -13.59
C ASP A 50 -1.00 -16.39 -14.02
N PHE A 51 0.22 -16.37 -13.50
CA PHE A 51 1.26 -15.43 -13.93
C PHE A 51 1.66 -15.63 -15.40
N LYS A 52 1.72 -16.88 -15.85
CA LYS A 52 1.94 -17.17 -17.26
C LYS A 52 0.83 -16.58 -18.14
N GLN A 53 -0.42 -16.75 -17.74
CA GLN A 53 -1.56 -16.20 -18.48
C GLN A 53 -1.55 -14.67 -18.49
N MET A 54 -1.21 -14.02 -17.39
CA MET A 54 -1.06 -12.56 -17.34
C MET A 54 -0.01 -12.08 -18.35
N HIS A 55 1.15 -12.74 -18.37
CA HIS A 55 2.21 -12.43 -19.33
C HIS A 55 1.75 -12.64 -20.78
N ASP A 56 1.12 -13.78 -21.08
CA ASP A 56 0.65 -14.13 -22.42
C ASP A 56 -0.44 -13.16 -22.94
N LEU A 57 -1.21 -12.55 -22.03
CA LEU A 57 -2.19 -11.50 -22.31
C LEU A 57 -1.59 -10.10 -22.44
N GLY A 58 -0.28 -9.96 -22.22
CA GLY A 58 0.44 -8.70 -22.35
C GLY A 58 0.38 -7.78 -21.13
N PHE A 59 0.01 -8.29 -19.97
CA PHE A 59 0.14 -7.52 -18.72
C PHE A 59 1.62 -7.33 -18.36
N GLU A 60 1.94 -6.17 -17.83
CA GLU A 60 3.30 -5.75 -17.51
C GLU A 60 3.55 -5.66 -16.01
N PHE A 61 2.46 -5.48 -15.21
CA PHE A 61 2.54 -5.50 -13.76
C PHE A 61 1.34 -6.18 -13.13
N THR A 62 1.52 -6.54 -11.87
CA THR A 62 0.46 -7.07 -11.00
C THR A 62 0.55 -6.42 -9.62
N HIS A 63 -0.49 -6.58 -8.82
CA HIS A 63 -0.60 -5.99 -7.48
C HIS A 63 -0.79 -7.08 -6.44
N PHE A 64 -0.01 -7.02 -5.33
CA PHE A 64 0.01 -8.03 -4.29
C PHE A 64 -0.28 -7.46 -2.89
N ALA A 65 -0.69 -8.35 -2.00
CA ALA A 65 -0.69 -8.21 -0.56
C ALA A 65 -1.73 -7.25 0.02
N GLU A 66 -2.81 -6.91 -0.70
CA GLU A 66 -3.88 -6.07 -0.13
C GLU A 66 -4.54 -6.71 1.09
N PHE A 67 -4.73 -8.06 1.06
CA PHE A 67 -5.42 -8.81 2.11
C PHE A 67 -4.48 -9.70 2.94
N ALA A 68 -3.19 -9.42 2.92
CA ALA A 68 -2.17 -10.36 3.33
C ALA A 68 -1.72 -10.25 4.80
N TRP A 69 -2.17 -9.24 5.57
CA TRP A 69 -1.61 -9.01 6.91
C TRP A 69 -1.66 -10.25 7.80
N ALA A 70 -2.80 -10.99 7.81
CA ALA A 70 -2.94 -12.19 8.62
C ALA A 70 -1.95 -13.31 8.26
N GLN A 71 -1.48 -13.36 7.00
CA GLN A 71 -0.51 -14.35 6.54
C GLN A 71 0.93 -13.85 6.71
N LEU A 72 1.14 -12.54 6.57
CA LEU A 72 2.44 -11.90 6.77
C LEU A 72 2.82 -11.81 8.25
N GLU A 73 1.83 -11.68 9.14
CA GLU A 73 1.99 -11.65 10.60
C GLU A 73 0.89 -12.51 11.25
N PRO A 74 1.02 -13.86 11.21
CA PRO A 74 0.02 -14.77 11.76
C PRO A 74 -0.16 -14.65 13.28
N GLU A 75 0.86 -14.21 13.98
CA GLU A 75 0.84 -13.83 15.40
C GLU A 75 1.60 -12.53 15.58
N GLU A 76 1.20 -11.74 16.56
CA GLU A 76 1.85 -10.46 16.83
C GLU A 76 3.37 -10.56 16.95
N GLY A 77 4.07 -9.83 16.08
CA GLY A 77 5.53 -9.79 16.02
C GLY A 77 6.19 -10.96 15.30
N LYS A 78 5.43 -11.96 14.81
CA LYS A 78 5.96 -13.08 14.04
C LYS A 78 5.66 -12.86 12.56
N PHE A 79 6.66 -12.39 11.84
CA PHE A 79 6.54 -12.09 10.40
C PHE A 79 7.02 -13.26 9.55
N ASP A 80 6.27 -13.60 8.51
CA ASP A 80 6.61 -14.59 7.49
C ASP A 80 6.37 -14.02 6.08
N PHE A 81 7.45 -13.77 5.36
CA PHE A 81 7.43 -13.28 3.99
C PHE A 81 7.72 -14.38 2.96
N ALA A 82 8.02 -15.62 3.38
CA ALA A 82 8.52 -16.66 2.50
C ALA A 82 7.56 -17.00 1.34
N TRP A 83 6.26 -17.03 1.59
CA TRP A 83 5.25 -17.26 0.56
C TRP A 83 5.16 -16.08 -0.42
N LEU A 84 5.26 -14.85 0.07
CA LEU A 84 5.19 -13.65 -0.78
C LEU A 84 6.47 -13.51 -1.62
N ASP A 85 7.62 -13.89 -1.08
CA ASP A 85 8.89 -13.98 -1.83
C ASP A 85 8.78 -14.90 -3.03
N LYS A 86 8.10 -16.04 -2.87
CA LYS A 86 7.83 -16.97 -3.98
C LYS A 86 6.92 -16.33 -5.03
N ALA A 87 5.86 -15.63 -4.61
CA ALA A 87 4.96 -14.95 -5.53
C ALA A 87 5.69 -13.85 -6.32
N VAL A 88 6.53 -13.05 -5.66
CA VAL A 88 7.36 -12.01 -6.30
C VAL A 88 8.37 -12.62 -7.28
N ALA A 89 9.03 -13.71 -6.89
CA ALA A 89 9.97 -14.42 -7.77
C ALA A 89 9.27 -14.99 -9.01
N LEU A 90 8.03 -15.47 -8.85
CA LEU A 90 7.26 -16.03 -9.93
C LEU A 90 6.74 -14.94 -10.89
N ALA A 91 6.32 -13.78 -10.37
CA ALA A 91 5.97 -12.62 -11.16
C ALA A 91 7.18 -12.18 -12.02
N ASP A 92 8.38 -12.10 -11.45
CA ASP A 92 9.61 -11.76 -12.15
C ASP A 92 9.97 -12.78 -13.24
N LYS A 93 9.82 -14.09 -12.97
CA LYS A 93 9.97 -15.16 -13.97
C LYS A 93 9.14 -14.90 -15.21
N TYR A 94 7.94 -14.37 -15.06
CA TYR A 94 7.02 -14.00 -16.14
C TYR A 94 7.08 -12.53 -16.52
N LYS A 95 8.15 -11.82 -16.13
CA LYS A 95 8.43 -10.40 -16.48
C LYS A 95 7.35 -9.42 -16.04
N LEU A 96 6.59 -9.78 -15.03
CA LEU A 96 5.62 -8.89 -14.40
C LEU A 96 6.32 -8.07 -13.31
N LYS A 97 6.14 -6.77 -13.31
CA LYS A 97 6.50 -5.91 -12.18
C LYS A 97 5.44 -6.02 -11.09
N VAL A 98 5.80 -5.66 -9.86
CA VAL A 98 4.89 -5.77 -8.73
C VAL A 98 4.63 -4.40 -8.12
N VAL A 99 3.37 -4.06 -7.92
CA VAL A 99 2.92 -3.02 -7.01
C VAL A 99 2.56 -3.71 -5.69
N MET A 100 3.21 -3.31 -4.60
CA MET A 100 3.03 -3.91 -3.28
C MET A 100 2.06 -3.10 -2.43
N CYS A 101 1.07 -3.74 -1.82
CA CYS A 101 0.18 -3.10 -0.86
C CYS A 101 0.70 -3.24 0.57
N THR A 102 0.39 -2.27 1.44
CA THR A 102 0.79 -2.27 2.85
C THR A 102 -0.04 -3.20 3.74
N SER A 103 -1.05 -3.88 3.19
CA SER A 103 -1.95 -4.83 3.86
C SER A 103 -2.79 -4.26 5.01
N THR A 104 -2.72 -2.98 5.29
CA THR A 104 -3.32 -2.36 6.48
C THR A 104 -4.84 -2.30 6.45
N ALA A 105 -5.47 -2.36 5.26
CA ALA A 105 -6.92 -2.35 5.11
C ALA A 105 -7.62 -3.58 5.71
N THR A 106 -6.88 -4.68 5.94
CA THR A 106 -7.42 -5.93 6.47
C THR A 106 -6.64 -6.43 7.68
N PRO A 107 -6.79 -5.76 8.83
CA PRO A 107 -6.12 -6.16 10.07
C PRO A 107 -6.45 -7.62 10.43
N PRO A 108 -5.49 -8.39 10.95
CA PRO A 108 -5.71 -9.80 11.29
C PRO A 108 -6.63 -9.98 12.50
N VAL A 109 -7.24 -11.15 12.58
CA VAL A 109 -8.15 -11.51 13.69
C VAL A 109 -7.50 -11.36 15.08
N TRP A 110 -6.22 -11.74 15.20
CA TRP A 110 -5.54 -11.63 16.49
C TRP A 110 -5.48 -10.18 16.99
N LEU A 111 -5.40 -9.21 16.08
CA LEU A 111 -5.31 -7.79 16.40
C LEU A 111 -6.63 -7.28 16.97
N SER A 112 -7.76 -7.51 16.31
CA SER A 112 -9.09 -7.11 16.79
C SER A 112 -9.52 -7.85 18.07
N ARG A 113 -9.09 -9.10 18.24
CA ARG A 113 -9.38 -9.88 19.45
C ARG A 113 -8.55 -9.45 20.65
N LYS A 114 -7.28 -9.13 20.44
CA LYS A 114 -6.37 -8.70 21.52
C LYS A 114 -6.59 -7.25 21.92
N TYR A 115 -6.98 -6.40 20.96
CA TYR A 115 -7.12 -4.95 21.08
C TYR A 115 -8.49 -4.49 20.59
N PRO A 116 -9.61 -4.89 21.20
CA PRO A 116 -10.96 -4.56 20.71
C PRO A 116 -11.23 -3.05 20.67
N GLU A 117 -10.48 -2.25 21.42
CA GLU A 117 -10.56 -0.79 21.39
C GLU A 117 -10.14 -0.16 20.05
N ILE A 118 -9.54 -0.94 19.16
CA ILE A 118 -9.20 -0.46 17.81
C ILE A 118 -10.41 -0.40 16.88
N LEU A 119 -11.49 -1.12 17.21
CA LEU A 119 -12.64 -1.25 16.31
C LEU A 119 -13.40 0.07 16.18
N ILE A 120 -13.87 0.33 14.96
CA ILE A 120 -14.80 1.42 14.69
C ILE A 120 -16.08 1.17 15.45
N LYS A 121 -16.62 2.24 16.06
CA LYS A 121 -17.88 2.22 16.77
C LYS A 121 -18.91 3.06 16.04
N TYR A 122 -20.11 2.51 15.84
CA TYR A 122 -21.22 3.24 15.27
C TYR A 122 -21.90 4.13 16.33
N GLU A 123 -22.76 5.05 15.87
CA GLU A 123 -23.49 5.98 16.71
C GLU A 123 -24.38 5.28 17.75
N ASP A 124 -24.97 4.14 17.39
CA ASP A 124 -25.78 3.32 18.30
C ASP A 124 -24.98 2.52 19.35
N GLY A 125 -23.65 2.65 19.30
CA GLY A 125 -22.73 1.98 20.20
C GLY A 125 -22.27 0.60 19.75
N THR A 126 -22.77 0.07 18.63
CA THR A 126 -22.31 -1.21 18.09
C THR A 126 -20.90 -1.07 17.50
N LEU A 127 -20.13 -2.16 17.53
CA LEU A 127 -18.80 -2.21 16.95
C LEU A 127 -18.86 -2.78 15.54
N LEU A 128 -18.07 -2.22 14.64
CA LEU A 128 -17.75 -2.83 13.35
C LEU A 128 -16.76 -3.99 13.61
N ASP A 129 -17.31 -5.18 13.81
CA ASP A 129 -16.52 -6.35 14.18
C ASP A 129 -15.67 -6.85 13.01
N HIS A 130 -14.74 -7.74 13.34
CA HIS A 130 -13.87 -8.40 12.36
C HIS A 130 -14.67 -9.14 11.28
N GLY A 131 -14.17 -9.12 10.04
CA GLY A 131 -14.75 -9.81 8.89
C GLY A 131 -15.08 -8.92 7.69
N ALA A 132 -14.92 -7.60 7.85
CA ALA A 132 -14.95 -6.63 6.76
C ALA A 132 -13.56 -5.99 6.57
N ARG A 133 -13.39 -5.23 5.48
CA ARG A 133 -12.24 -4.34 5.34
C ARG A 133 -12.44 -3.10 6.22
N GLN A 134 -11.34 -2.48 6.63
CA GLN A 134 -11.35 -1.17 7.31
C GLN A 134 -12.21 -1.12 8.59
N HIS A 135 -12.21 -2.20 9.35
CA HIS A 135 -12.93 -2.25 10.62
C HIS A 135 -12.17 -1.59 11.78
N ALA A 136 -10.91 -1.19 11.57
CA ALA A 136 -10.09 -0.53 12.57
C ALA A 136 -10.11 0.99 12.42
N SER A 137 -10.19 1.68 13.56
CA SER A 137 -10.15 3.13 13.64
C SER A 137 -8.77 3.69 13.33
N PHE A 138 -8.66 4.56 12.34
CA PHE A 138 -7.44 5.31 12.06
C PHE A 138 -7.04 6.28 13.20
N ALA A 139 -7.97 6.64 14.09
CA ALA A 139 -7.69 7.44 15.27
C ALA A 139 -7.05 6.62 16.39
N SER A 140 -7.17 5.29 16.38
CA SER A 140 -6.61 4.42 17.42
C SER A 140 -5.07 4.45 17.42
N PRO A 141 -4.43 4.87 18.52
CA PRO A 141 -2.97 4.85 18.63
C PRO A 141 -2.40 3.42 18.49
N ARG A 142 -3.09 2.42 19.04
CA ARG A 142 -2.67 1.01 18.97
C ARG A 142 -2.71 0.49 17.53
N TYR A 143 -3.80 0.75 16.79
CA TYR A 143 -3.87 0.35 15.39
C TYR A 143 -2.77 1.01 14.56
N ARG A 144 -2.55 2.31 14.76
CA ARG A 144 -1.48 3.03 14.03
C ARG A 144 -0.10 2.48 14.33
N GLU A 145 0.21 2.19 15.60
CA GLU A 145 1.49 1.59 16.01
C GLU A 145 1.75 0.27 15.27
N LEU A 146 0.76 -0.64 15.26
CA LEU A 146 0.89 -1.95 14.64
C LEU A 146 0.90 -1.88 13.11
N SER A 147 0.12 -0.96 12.52
CA SER A 147 0.16 -0.67 11.09
C SER A 147 1.53 -0.16 10.66
N TYR A 148 2.11 0.79 11.40
CA TYR A 148 3.46 1.28 11.09
C TYR A 148 4.52 0.19 11.19
N LYS A 149 4.41 -0.70 12.17
CA LYS A 149 5.31 -1.84 12.30
C LYS A 149 5.20 -2.80 11.10
N MET A 150 3.99 -3.10 10.63
CA MET A 150 3.77 -3.91 9.42
C MET A 150 4.39 -3.23 8.20
N ILE A 151 4.09 -1.95 7.98
CA ILE A 151 4.62 -1.16 6.86
C ILE A 151 6.16 -1.13 6.93
N GLU A 152 6.74 -0.90 8.11
CA GLU A 152 8.18 -0.91 8.30
C GLU A 152 8.81 -2.25 7.92
N LYS A 153 8.20 -3.37 8.33
CA LYS A 153 8.69 -4.71 8.00
C LYS A 153 8.62 -5.00 6.51
N LEU A 154 7.52 -4.64 5.85
CA LEU A 154 7.40 -4.75 4.40
C LEU A 154 8.45 -3.88 3.68
N ALA A 155 8.61 -2.62 4.11
CA ALA A 155 9.59 -1.71 3.51
C ALA A 155 11.04 -2.15 3.76
N GLN A 156 11.36 -2.71 4.91
CA GLN A 156 12.67 -3.30 5.18
C GLN A 156 12.97 -4.50 4.28
N HIS A 157 11.96 -5.31 3.98
CA HIS A 157 12.11 -6.53 3.20
C HIS A 157 12.14 -6.25 1.69
N TYR A 158 11.24 -5.39 1.19
CA TYR A 158 11.04 -5.16 -0.24
C TYR A 158 11.45 -3.77 -0.75
N GLY A 159 11.80 -2.83 0.12
CA GLY A 159 12.02 -1.43 -0.28
C GLY A 159 13.15 -1.19 -1.27
N ASN A 160 14.13 -2.10 -1.35
CA ASN A 160 15.22 -2.06 -2.32
C ASN A 160 15.10 -3.13 -3.41
N ASP A 161 14.00 -3.84 -3.49
CA ASP A 161 13.79 -4.88 -4.50
C ASP A 161 13.39 -4.24 -5.84
N PRO A 162 14.20 -4.38 -6.91
CA PRO A 162 13.92 -3.74 -8.19
C PRO A 162 12.69 -4.32 -8.92
N ARG A 163 12.14 -5.41 -8.42
CA ARG A 163 10.91 -6.02 -8.92
C ARG A 163 9.67 -5.27 -8.44
N ILE A 164 9.78 -4.55 -7.31
CA ILE A 164 8.71 -3.73 -6.74
C ILE A 164 8.81 -2.33 -7.33
N VAL A 165 7.85 -1.95 -8.15
CA VAL A 165 7.85 -0.68 -8.89
C VAL A 165 6.94 0.38 -8.30
N GLY A 166 6.13 0.03 -7.33
CA GLY A 166 5.21 0.95 -6.67
C GLY A 166 4.66 0.39 -5.37
N TRP A 167 4.11 1.28 -4.56
CA TRP A 167 3.46 0.95 -3.29
C TRP A 167 2.05 1.51 -3.26
N GLN A 168 1.08 0.66 -2.90
CA GLN A 168 -0.26 1.09 -2.53
C GLN A 168 -0.31 1.22 -1.01
N LEU A 169 -0.60 2.43 -0.53
CA LEU A 169 -0.77 2.70 0.89
C LEU A 169 -2.22 2.48 1.27
N ASP A 170 -2.48 1.45 2.09
CA ASP A 170 -3.82 1.04 2.45
C ASP A 170 -4.70 0.69 1.23
N ASN A 171 -6.01 0.62 1.39
CA ASN A 171 -6.94 0.45 0.27
C ASN A 171 -8.22 1.24 0.49
N GLU A 172 -8.62 2.04 -0.50
CA GLU A 172 -9.88 2.79 -0.56
C GLU A 172 -10.28 3.44 0.79
N PRO A 173 -9.42 4.27 1.40
CA PRO A 173 -9.76 4.90 2.66
C PRO A 173 -11.05 5.70 2.49
N ALA A 174 -12.13 5.18 3.07
CA ALA A 174 -13.46 5.79 2.98
C ALA A 174 -13.74 6.64 4.22
N VAL A 175 -14.64 7.61 4.06
CA VAL A 175 -15.18 8.35 5.20
C VAL A 175 -16.11 7.40 5.97
N GLN A 176 -15.62 6.87 7.08
CA GLN A 176 -16.44 6.15 8.04
C GLN A 176 -16.59 7.02 9.28
N PHE A 177 -17.84 7.23 9.72
CA PHE A 177 -18.07 7.87 11.00
C PHE A 177 -17.68 6.89 12.12
N ASP A 178 -16.79 7.34 13.00
CA ASP A 178 -16.27 6.54 14.06
C ASP A 178 -16.52 7.24 15.42
N TYR A 179 -17.33 6.63 16.23
CA TYR A 179 -17.74 7.11 17.56
C TYR A 179 -16.96 6.41 18.69
N ASN A 180 -15.81 5.80 18.38
CA ASN A 180 -14.98 5.25 19.44
C ASN A 180 -14.26 6.36 20.24
N GLN A 181 -13.77 6.02 21.41
CA GLN A 181 -13.13 6.99 22.32
C GLN A 181 -11.92 7.69 21.69
N ALA A 182 -11.10 6.98 20.91
CA ALA A 182 -9.92 7.57 20.28
C ALA A 182 -10.31 8.60 19.23
N ALA A 183 -11.34 8.33 18.42
CA ALA A 183 -11.88 9.26 17.42
C ALA A 183 -12.48 10.50 18.09
N GLU A 184 -13.24 10.33 19.20
CA GLU A 184 -13.77 11.45 19.96
C GLU A 184 -12.67 12.37 20.51
N VAL A 185 -11.63 11.80 21.11
CA VAL A 185 -10.49 12.57 21.63
C VAL A 185 -9.80 13.32 20.49
N ALA A 186 -9.47 12.65 19.41
CA ALA A 186 -8.82 13.25 18.24
C ALA A 186 -9.65 14.40 17.65
N PHE A 187 -10.97 14.23 17.54
CA PHE A 187 -11.85 15.28 17.06
C PHE A 187 -11.93 16.49 17.99
N ARG A 188 -12.03 16.27 19.29
CA ARG A 188 -12.01 17.37 20.28
C ARG A 188 -10.69 18.13 20.26
N ASP A 189 -9.57 17.45 20.08
CA ASP A 189 -8.26 18.09 19.97
C ASP A 189 -8.13 18.89 18.68
N PHE A 190 -8.65 18.38 17.56
CA PHE A 190 -8.75 19.13 16.31
C PHE A 190 -9.55 20.42 16.43
N LEU A 191 -10.67 20.40 17.19
CA LEU A 191 -11.50 21.59 17.39
C LEU A 191 -10.85 22.66 18.30
N ARG A 192 -9.84 22.31 19.08
CA ARG A 192 -9.13 23.24 19.99
C ARG A 192 -7.94 23.95 19.33
N ASN A 193 -7.45 23.43 18.20
CA ASN A 193 -6.33 23.97 17.43
C ASN A 193 -6.80 24.73 16.20
#